data_c53d07f0423658e7d93c72695cdc5f00
#
_entry.id   c53d07f0423658e7d93c72695cdc5f00
#
_cell.length_a   1.000
_cell.length_b   1.000
_cell.length_c   1.000
_cell.angle_alpha   90.00
_cell.angle_beta   90.00
_cell.angle_gamma   90.00
#
_symmetry.space_group_name_H-M   'P 1'
#
loop_
_entity.id
_entity.type
_entity.pdbx_description
1 polymer ?
#
loop_
_entity_poly.entity_id
_entity_poly.type
_entity_poly.pdbx_seq_one_letter_code
_entity_poly.pdbx_strand_id
1 'polypeptide(L)'
;MTQFETLSLIISCAAIISSIGIPLAGYIYRKTRRPKVEIHEFEYRPLTIMYSQLGNRIRFNFSIMSKNASCVIRSIEANVCSELNGNRMEMRWVVMEPIRLDWANGMGNVINLNSLTHVHPLLVNADTMAPLSLHFEPLNNERFLTAHKNLPPLRGDELPDITERQKLCEHPEIILGSKNLHAHEQRLRELCFWRRGRYNLSIKLLFDANRTFEKNYCFNLSAEEAERLQSNAAKLLLCGSCSTNANPAASCCEFVSKDIEKSAE
;
A
#
# COMPACT_ATOMS: atom_id res chain seq x y z
N MET A 1 70.82 14.58 5.08
CA MET A 1 69.92 13.99 4.06
C MET A 1 70.27 14.57 2.71
N THR A 2 70.60 13.71 1.80
CA THR A 2 70.85 14.12 0.41
C THR A 2 69.52 14.47 -0.27
N GLN A 3 69.60 15.29 -1.31
CA GLN A 3 68.37 15.64 -2.09
C GLN A 3 67.59 14.41 -2.58
N PHE A 4 68.34 13.33 -2.87
CA PHE A 4 67.75 12.07 -3.30
C PHE A 4 66.97 11.35 -2.19
N GLU A 5 67.46 11.35 -0.95
CA GLU A 5 66.75 10.78 0.21
C GLU A 5 65.46 11.53 0.52
N THR A 6 65.50 12.86 0.40
CA THR A 6 64.31 13.70 0.59
C THR A 6 63.23 13.43 -0.49
N LEU A 7 63.67 13.29 -1.75
CA LEU A 7 62.74 12.98 -2.86
C LEU A 7 62.11 11.60 -2.71
N SER A 8 62.94 10.58 -2.34
CA SER A 8 62.47 9.21 -2.10
C SER A 8 61.46 9.15 -0.94
N LEU A 9 61.69 9.91 0.12
CA LEU A 9 60.73 10.01 1.25
C LEU A 9 59.42 10.61 0.83
N ILE A 10 59.44 11.71 0.04
CA ILE A 10 58.23 12.36 -0.48
C ILE A 10 57.41 11.41 -1.36
N ILE A 11 58.09 10.68 -2.28
CA ILE A 11 57.44 9.70 -3.16
C ILE A 11 56.79 8.58 -2.34
N SER A 12 57.53 8.06 -1.34
CA SER A 12 57.01 6.99 -0.47
C SER A 12 55.80 7.45 0.35
N CYS A 13 55.84 8.65 0.92
CA CYS A 13 54.69 9.24 1.62
C CYS A 13 53.48 9.45 0.69
N ALA A 14 53.71 9.94 -0.51
CA ALA A 14 52.66 10.12 -1.52
C ALA A 14 52.05 8.77 -1.94
N ALA A 15 52.86 7.74 -2.09
CA ALA A 15 52.38 6.39 -2.40
C ALA A 15 51.53 5.80 -1.27
N ILE A 16 51.91 5.99 0.00
CA ILE A 16 51.13 5.56 1.16
C ILE A 16 49.82 6.32 1.24
N ILE A 17 49.81 7.64 1.06
CA ILE A 17 48.60 8.45 1.08
C ILE A 17 47.65 8.04 -0.06
N SER A 18 48.16 7.79 -1.25
CA SER A 18 47.30 7.39 -2.37
C SER A 18 46.80 5.96 -2.23
N SER A 19 47.58 5.02 -1.70
CA SER A 19 47.20 3.61 -1.61
C SER A 19 46.29 3.29 -0.43
N ILE A 20 46.41 3.99 0.70
CA ILE A 20 45.68 3.73 1.93
C ILE A 20 44.73 4.92 2.27
N GLY A 21 45.23 6.12 2.17
CA GLY A 21 44.51 7.34 2.58
C GLY A 21 43.26 7.60 1.73
N ILE A 22 43.33 7.47 0.40
CA ILE A 22 42.20 7.69 -0.50
C ILE A 22 41.13 6.61 -0.31
N PRO A 23 41.41 5.31 -0.30
CA PRO A 23 40.42 4.27 -0.03
C PRO A 23 39.81 4.41 1.37
N LEU A 24 40.60 4.73 2.40
CA LEU A 24 40.12 4.92 3.76
C LEU A 24 39.20 6.15 3.87
N ALA A 25 39.59 7.28 3.29
CA ALA A 25 38.72 8.47 3.21
C ALA A 25 37.44 8.18 2.45
N GLY A 26 37.53 7.44 1.35
CA GLY A 26 36.36 6.98 0.60
C GLY A 26 35.42 6.08 1.42
N TYR A 27 35.99 5.16 2.21
CA TYR A 27 35.26 4.30 3.12
C TYR A 27 34.54 5.11 4.23
N ILE A 28 35.30 5.99 4.89
CA ILE A 28 34.75 6.87 5.95
C ILE A 28 33.64 7.76 5.37
N TYR A 29 33.88 8.35 4.21
CA TYR A 29 32.90 9.20 3.53
C TYR A 29 31.61 8.46 3.19
N ARG A 30 31.70 7.21 2.68
CA ARG A 30 30.51 6.36 2.43
C ARG A 30 29.81 5.98 3.72
N LYS A 31 30.55 5.64 4.78
CA LYS A 31 29.99 5.23 6.08
C LYS A 31 29.31 6.38 6.82
N THR A 32 29.77 7.61 6.63
CA THR A 32 29.19 8.82 7.26
C THR A 32 28.04 9.40 6.47
N ARG A 33 27.87 9.02 5.20
CA ARG A 33 26.74 9.47 4.40
C ARG A 33 25.44 8.88 4.93
N ARG A 34 24.50 9.76 5.24
CA ARG A 34 23.15 9.35 5.60
C ARG A 34 22.38 8.93 4.36
N PRO A 35 21.61 7.83 4.39
CA PRO A 35 20.72 7.48 3.29
C PRO A 35 19.70 8.60 3.07
N LYS A 36 19.53 9.01 1.82
CA LYS A 36 18.48 9.89 1.36
C LYS A 36 17.47 9.04 0.62
N VAL A 37 16.27 8.91 1.17
CA VAL A 37 15.21 8.10 0.56
C VAL A 37 14.36 8.98 -0.33
N GLU A 38 14.03 8.45 -1.50
CA GLU A 38 13.12 9.06 -2.46
C GLU A 38 12.02 8.06 -2.82
N ILE A 39 10.78 8.54 -2.88
CA ILE A 39 9.64 7.77 -3.36
C ILE A 39 9.30 8.29 -4.76
N HIS A 40 9.23 7.36 -5.71
CA HIS A 40 8.81 7.59 -7.09
C HIS A 40 7.49 6.88 -7.31
N GLU A 41 6.43 7.64 -7.49
CA GLU A 41 5.10 7.12 -7.80
C GLU A 41 5.05 6.57 -9.22
N PHE A 42 4.24 5.56 -9.46
CA PHE A 42 3.95 5.12 -10.82
C PHE A 42 3.11 6.18 -11.53
N GLU A 43 3.37 6.40 -12.80
CA GLU A 43 2.72 7.44 -13.60
C GLU A 43 1.22 7.20 -13.77
N TYR A 44 0.78 5.94 -13.74
CA TYR A 44 -0.59 5.58 -14.00
C TYR A 44 -1.24 4.90 -12.80
N ARG A 45 -2.25 5.55 -12.24
CA ARG A 45 -3.14 5.04 -11.17
C ARG A 45 -2.38 4.34 -10.02
N PRO A 46 -1.46 5.02 -9.37
CA PRO A 46 -0.64 4.42 -8.32
C PRO A 46 -1.45 4.01 -7.07
N LEU A 47 -2.62 4.61 -6.85
CA LEU A 47 -3.47 4.35 -5.70
C LEU A 47 -4.71 3.54 -6.11
N THR A 48 -4.98 2.45 -5.38
CA THR A 48 -6.23 1.69 -5.49
C THR A 48 -6.95 1.71 -4.15
N ILE A 49 -8.22 2.09 -4.18
CA ILE A 49 -9.08 2.22 -3.02
C ILE A 49 -10.07 1.06 -3.03
N MET A 50 -10.25 0.42 -1.88
CA MET A 50 -11.06 -0.79 -1.74
C MET A 50 -11.94 -0.72 -0.50
N TYR A 51 -13.13 -1.30 -0.62
CA TYR A 51 -14.00 -1.64 0.49
C TYR A 51 -14.42 -3.10 0.30
N SER A 52 -13.91 -4.00 1.13
CA SER A 52 -14.00 -5.45 0.93
C SER A 52 -14.25 -6.17 2.26
N GLN A 53 -14.22 -7.48 2.28
CA GLN A 53 -14.34 -8.33 3.50
C GLN A 53 -13.34 -7.98 4.60
N LEU A 54 -12.24 -7.34 4.24
CA LEU A 54 -11.22 -6.88 5.17
C LEU A 54 -11.41 -5.39 5.56
N GLY A 55 -12.57 -4.81 5.21
CA GLY A 55 -12.91 -3.42 5.48
C GLY A 55 -12.33 -2.44 4.46
N ASN A 56 -12.10 -1.23 4.94
CA ASN A 56 -11.54 -0.15 4.14
C ASN A 56 -10.03 -0.39 3.94
N ARG A 57 -9.57 -0.40 2.71
CA ARG A 57 -8.17 -0.65 2.35
C ARG A 57 -7.69 0.30 1.27
N ILE A 58 -6.40 0.49 1.22
CA ILE A 58 -5.73 1.06 0.05
C ILE A 58 -4.58 0.16 -0.39
N ARG A 59 -4.32 0.15 -1.68
CA ARG A 59 -3.09 -0.37 -2.27
C ARG A 59 -2.36 0.78 -2.94
N PHE A 60 -1.09 0.94 -2.62
CA PHE A 60 -0.27 2.01 -3.17
C PHE A 60 0.95 1.43 -3.87
N ASN A 61 1.09 1.76 -5.16
CA ASN A 61 2.15 1.30 -6.03
C ASN A 61 3.18 2.42 -6.24
N PHE A 62 4.41 2.16 -5.87
CA PHE A 62 5.51 3.12 -5.99
C PHE A 62 6.86 2.41 -5.99
N SER A 63 7.91 3.14 -6.30
CA SER A 63 9.28 2.67 -6.14
C SER A 63 9.98 3.46 -5.05
N ILE A 64 10.81 2.78 -4.27
CA ILE A 64 11.68 3.41 -3.29
C ILE A 64 13.11 3.32 -3.79
N MET A 65 13.85 4.41 -3.67
CA MET A 65 15.27 4.47 -3.91
C MET A 65 15.98 5.09 -2.71
N SER A 66 17.07 4.47 -2.27
CA SER A 66 17.95 5.04 -1.25
C SER A 66 19.23 5.52 -1.91
N LYS A 67 19.47 6.83 -1.90
CA LYS A 67 20.71 7.43 -2.37
C LYS A 67 21.75 7.43 -1.26
N ASN A 68 23.01 7.31 -1.64
CA ASN A 68 24.21 7.39 -0.79
C ASN A 68 24.50 6.14 0.07
N ALA A 69 23.52 5.52 0.69
CA ALA A 69 23.70 4.34 1.55
C ALA A 69 22.45 3.48 1.55
N SER A 70 22.60 2.19 1.79
CA SER A 70 21.47 1.29 2.03
C SER A 70 20.77 1.66 3.34
N CYS A 71 19.46 1.42 3.42
CA CYS A 71 18.68 1.64 4.63
C CYS A 71 17.71 0.49 4.86
N VAL A 72 17.30 0.33 6.12
CA VAL A 72 16.25 -0.60 6.50
C VAL A 72 15.02 0.19 6.88
N ILE A 73 13.90 -0.08 6.21
CA ILE A 73 12.59 0.45 6.55
C ILE A 73 11.92 -0.55 7.48
N ARG A 74 11.64 -0.13 8.72
CA ARG A 74 11.03 -0.99 9.74
C ARG A 74 9.52 -1.13 9.56
N SER A 75 8.86 -0.01 9.30
CA SER A 75 7.43 0.02 9.04
C SER A 75 7.06 1.15 8.11
N ILE A 76 5.90 1.00 7.47
CA ILE A 76 5.29 2.00 6.62
C ILE A 76 3.86 2.20 7.13
N GLU A 77 3.53 3.44 7.43
CA GLU A 77 2.22 3.85 7.90
C GLU A 77 1.57 4.73 6.84
N ALA A 78 0.27 4.64 6.73
CA ALA A 78 -0.53 5.54 5.91
C ALA A 78 -1.58 6.23 6.77
N ASN A 79 -1.82 7.50 6.51
CA ASN A 79 -2.89 8.25 7.16
C ASN A 79 -3.75 8.90 6.07
N VAL A 80 -5.03 8.59 6.07
CA VAL A 80 -6.00 9.15 5.13
C VAL A 80 -6.93 10.09 5.88
N CYS A 81 -7.02 11.33 5.41
CA CYS A 81 -7.89 12.35 5.99
C CYS A 81 -8.86 12.87 4.93
N SER A 82 -10.15 12.83 5.22
CA SER A 82 -11.19 13.45 4.38
C SER A 82 -11.25 14.94 4.67
N GLU A 83 -11.10 15.78 3.64
CA GLU A 83 -11.23 17.24 3.80
C GLU A 83 -12.67 17.67 4.11
N LEU A 84 -13.67 16.91 3.66
CA LEU A 84 -15.08 17.25 3.80
C LEU A 84 -15.55 17.28 5.27
N ASN A 85 -15.12 16.30 6.06
CA ASN A 85 -15.61 16.09 7.42
C ASN A 85 -14.51 15.94 8.47
N GLY A 86 -13.22 16.04 8.06
CA GLY A 86 -12.07 15.88 8.93
C GLY A 86 -11.85 14.46 9.46
N ASN A 87 -12.62 13.48 9.00
CA ASN A 87 -12.46 12.08 9.42
C ASN A 87 -11.09 11.58 9.01
N ARG A 88 -10.42 10.89 9.95
CA ARG A 88 -9.10 10.31 9.75
C ARG A 88 -9.14 8.80 9.89
N MET A 89 -8.32 8.14 9.07
CA MET A 89 -8.11 6.70 9.10
C MET A 89 -6.63 6.42 9.09
N GLU A 90 -6.12 5.99 10.24
CA GLU A 90 -4.75 5.52 10.38
C GLU A 90 -4.67 4.08 9.90
N MET A 91 -3.66 3.79 9.10
CA MET A 91 -3.49 2.51 8.44
C MET A 91 -2.05 2.01 8.61
N ARG A 92 -1.91 0.71 8.70
CA ARG A 92 -0.62 0.01 8.67
C ARG A 92 -0.50 -0.82 7.40
N TRP A 93 0.71 -0.99 6.93
CA TRP A 93 0.96 -1.96 5.87
C TRP A 93 0.82 -3.39 6.41
N VAL A 94 0.22 -4.27 5.64
CA VAL A 94 -0.04 -5.66 6.05
C VAL A 94 0.51 -6.66 5.06
N VAL A 95 0.61 -6.25 3.81
CA VAL A 95 1.07 -7.10 2.72
C VAL A 95 1.92 -6.27 1.76
N MET A 96 2.97 -6.88 1.26
CA MET A 96 3.81 -6.38 0.20
C MET A 96 3.76 -7.37 -0.97
N GLU A 97 3.45 -6.86 -2.15
CA GLU A 97 3.57 -7.60 -3.41
C GLU A 97 4.81 -7.09 -4.15
N PRO A 98 5.85 -7.91 -4.37
CA PRO A 98 6.95 -7.51 -5.22
C PRO A 98 6.46 -7.37 -6.66
N ILE A 99 6.67 -6.21 -7.26
CA ILE A 99 6.35 -5.97 -8.67
C ILE A 99 7.57 -6.39 -9.50
N ARG A 100 7.40 -7.40 -10.35
CA ARG A 100 8.38 -7.69 -11.41
C ARG A 100 7.91 -7.05 -12.70
N LEU A 101 8.74 -6.17 -13.23
CA LEU A 101 8.55 -5.66 -14.61
C LEU A 101 9.17 -6.70 -15.54
N ASP A 102 8.33 -7.44 -16.26
CA ASP A 102 8.80 -8.34 -17.31
C ASP A 102 8.81 -7.58 -18.65
N TRP A 103 10.01 -7.30 -19.16
CA TRP A 103 10.22 -6.62 -20.43
C TRP A 103 10.21 -7.56 -21.63
N ALA A 104 9.98 -8.87 -21.44
CA ALA A 104 10.17 -9.88 -22.46
C ALA A 104 9.25 -9.74 -23.69
N ASN A 105 8.13 -9.00 -23.59
CA ASN A 105 7.15 -8.91 -24.68
C ASN A 105 6.80 -7.50 -25.14
N GLY A 106 7.60 -6.48 -24.83
CA GLY A 106 7.37 -5.11 -25.33
C GLY A 106 6.10 -4.42 -24.80
N MET A 107 5.24 -5.14 -24.09
CA MET A 107 4.14 -4.62 -23.29
C MET A 107 4.49 -4.91 -21.83
N GLY A 108 4.66 -3.87 -21.04
CA GLY A 108 4.96 -3.99 -19.60
C GLY A 108 3.86 -4.72 -18.86
N ASN A 109 3.84 -6.01 -18.94
CA ASN A 109 2.96 -6.85 -18.10
C ASN A 109 3.54 -6.88 -16.70
N VAL A 110 2.85 -6.25 -15.76
CA VAL A 110 3.09 -6.43 -14.34
C VAL A 110 2.69 -7.84 -13.97
N ILE A 111 3.65 -8.76 -13.89
CA ILE A 111 3.38 -10.11 -13.38
C ILE A 111 3.37 -9.98 -11.85
N ASN A 112 2.18 -9.96 -11.27
CA ASN A 112 1.99 -10.19 -9.85
C ASN A 112 2.36 -11.65 -9.57
N LEU A 113 3.57 -11.87 -9.07
CA LEU A 113 3.89 -13.16 -8.47
C LEU A 113 3.09 -13.24 -7.17
N ASN A 114 2.23 -14.24 -7.07
CA ASN A 114 1.33 -14.54 -5.94
C ASN A 114 2.07 -14.89 -4.62
N SER A 115 3.15 -14.22 -4.31
CA SER A 115 3.79 -14.31 -3.01
C SER A 115 3.44 -13.08 -2.16
N LEU A 116 2.24 -13.12 -1.59
CA LEU A 116 1.89 -12.24 -0.48
C LEU A 116 2.91 -12.46 0.64
N THR A 117 3.85 -11.57 0.77
CA THR A 117 4.84 -11.64 1.84
C THR A 117 4.30 -10.86 3.04
N HIS A 118 4.26 -11.52 4.20
CA HIS A 118 3.98 -10.83 5.45
C HIS A 118 4.99 -9.71 5.68
N VAL A 119 4.54 -8.68 6.37
CA VAL A 119 5.34 -7.51 6.71
C VAL A 119 6.60 -7.91 7.46
N HIS A 120 7.74 -7.59 6.91
CA HIS A 120 9.05 -7.70 7.53
C HIS A 120 9.89 -6.46 7.17
N PRO A 121 10.93 -6.12 7.93
CA PRO A 121 11.76 -4.97 7.60
C PRO A 121 12.29 -5.07 6.16
N LEU A 122 12.15 -3.98 5.42
CA LEU A 122 12.53 -3.90 4.01
C LEU A 122 13.94 -3.29 3.88
N LEU A 123 14.88 -4.08 3.35
CA LEU A 123 16.19 -3.56 2.98
C LEU A 123 16.12 -2.88 1.61
N VAL A 124 16.43 -1.60 1.57
CA VAL A 124 16.58 -0.83 0.33
C VAL A 124 18.08 -0.61 0.08
N ASN A 125 18.60 -1.24 -0.96
CA ASN A 125 20.00 -1.09 -1.33
C ASN A 125 20.28 0.30 -1.89
N ALA A 126 21.52 0.77 -1.68
CA ALA A 126 21.95 2.04 -2.22
C ALA A 126 21.87 2.07 -3.74
N ASP A 127 21.37 3.20 -4.26
CA ASP A 127 21.27 3.52 -5.69
C ASP A 127 20.51 2.47 -6.52
N THR A 128 19.66 1.67 -5.84
CA THR A 128 18.79 0.67 -6.47
C THR A 128 17.33 1.06 -6.29
N MET A 129 16.57 1.01 -7.36
CA MET A 129 15.13 1.26 -7.33
C MET A 129 14.40 -0.04 -6.98
N ALA A 130 13.60 -0.03 -5.91
CA ALA A 130 12.78 -1.14 -5.47
C ALA A 130 11.30 -0.85 -5.74
N PRO A 131 10.69 -1.45 -6.77
CA PRO A 131 9.26 -1.30 -7.04
C PRO A 131 8.46 -2.12 -6.02
N LEU A 132 7.42 -1.50 -5.45
CA LEU A 132 6.59 -2.04 -4.39
C LEU A 132 5.12 -1.82 -4.66
N SER A 133 4.31 -2.81 -4.32
CA SER A 133 2.86 -2.69 -4.17
C SER A 133 2.52 -2.98 -2.71
N LEU A 134 2.11 -1.98 -1.98
CA LEU A 134 1.83 -2.08 -0.55
C LEU A 134 0.33 -2.02 -0.28
N HIS A 135 -0.15 -2.97 0.52
CA HIS A 135 -1.53 -2.98 1.00
C HIS A 135 -1.59 -2.47 2.42
N PHE A 136 -2.50 -1.55 2.67
CA PHE A 136 -2.72 -0.94 3.98
C PHE A 136 -4.12 -1.27 4.50
N GLU A 137 -4.18 -1.60 5.78
CA GLU A 137 -5.42 -1.82 6.54
C GLU A 137 -5.55 -0.81 7.68
N PRO A 138 -6.78 -0.42 8.06
CA PRO A 138 -7.00 0.42 9.22
C PRO A 138 -6.42 -0.21 10.48
N LEU A 139 -5.76 0.59 11.33
CA LEU A 139 -5.31 0.16 12.64
C LEU A 139 -6.47 -0.27 13.55
N ASN A 140 -7.61 0.42 13.42
CA ASN A 140 -8.83 0.11 14.17
C ASN A 140 -9.92 -0.35 13.19
N ASN A 141 -9.98 -1.65 12.96
CA ASN A 141 -10.96 -2.30 12.09
C ASN A 141 -12.02 -3.12 12.86
N GLU A 142 -12.01 -3.08 14.20
CA GLU A 142 -12.84 -3.94 15.04
C GLU A 142 -14.34 -3.75 14.80
N ARG A 143 -14.79 -2.52 14.61
CA ARG A 143 -16.22 -2.22 14.33
C ARG A 143 -16.68 -2.90 13.05
N PHE A 144 -15.88 -2.85 12.01
CA PHE A 144 -16.19 -3.51 10.74
C PHE A 144 -16.16 -5.03 10.90
N LEU A 145 -15.10 -5.58 11.47
CA LEU A 145 -14.95 -7.03 11.67
C LEU A 145 -16.09 -7.59 12.53
N THR A 146 -16.49 -6.89 13.58
CA THR A 146 -17.61 -7.28 14.42
C THR A 146 -18.94 -7.23 13.66
N ALA A 147 -19.18 -6.18 12.90
CA ALA A 147 -20.38 -6.08 12.08
C ALA A 147 -20.44 -7.18 11.01
N HIS A 148 -19.30 -7.47 10.37
CA HIS A 148 -19.20 -8.50 9.34
C HIS A 148 -19.33 -9.92 9.91
N LYS A 149 -18.76 -10.22 11.09
CA LYS A 149 -18.88 -11.52 11.77
C LYS A 149 -20.30 -11.79 12.28
N ASN A 150 -21.01 -10.74 12.68
CA ASN A 150 -22.36 -10.84 13.24
C ASN A 150 -23.44 -10.74 12.16
N LEU A 151 -23.10 -10.91 10.90
CA LEU A 151 -24.09 -11.04 9.83
C LEU A 151 -24.95 -12.29 10.10
N PRO A 152 -26.28 -12.18 10.07
CA PRO A 152 -27.14 -13.31 10.27
C PRO A 152 -26.84 -14.35 9.18
N PRO A 153 -26.82 -15.65 9.53
CA PRO A 153 -26.79 -16.68 8.50
C PRO A 153 -28.05 -16.50 7.65
N LEU A 154 -27.87 -16.31 6.36
CA LEU A 154 -28.98 -16.30 5.43
C LEU A 154 -29.69 -17.64 5.51
N ARG A 155 -30.98 -17.66 5.79
CA ARG A 155 -31.77 -18.89 5.84
C ARG A 155 -31.98 -19.44 4.43
N GLY A 156 -32.12 -20.76 4.31
CA GLY A 156 -32.21 -21.44 3.02
C GLY A 156 -33.40 -20.98 2.15
N ASP A 157 -34.45 -20.46 2.78
CA ASP A 157 -35.64 -19.86 2.15
C ASP A 157 -35.40 -18.42 1.65
N GLU A 158 -34.37 -17.74 2.15
CA GLU A 158 -33.97 -16.40 1.75
C GLU A 158 -32.87 -16.40 0.66
N LEU A 159 -32.31 -17.59 0.36
CA LEU A 159 -31.23 -17.75 -0.60
C LEU A 159 -31.69 -18.57 -1.81
N PRO A 160 -31.64 -18.00 -3.00
CA PRO A 160 -31.80 -18.79 -4.23
C PRO A 160 -30.67 -19.84 -4.35
N ASP A 161 -30.92 -20.86 -5.18
CA ASP A 161 -29.99 -21.97 -5.41
C ASP A 161 -28.58 -21.48 -5.75
N ILE A 162 -27.55 -22.33 -5.51
CA ILE A 162 -26.12 -21.97 -5.65
C ILE A 162 -25.77 -21.36 -7.01
N THR A 163 -26.43 -21.83 -8.08
CA THR A 163 -26.31 -21.27 -9.43
C THR A 163 -26.82 -19.83 -9.53
N GLU A 164 -27.77 -19.44 -8.73
CA GLU A 164 -28.30 -18.07 -8.68
C GLU A 164 -27.46 -17.19 -7.74
N ARG A 165 -26.71 -17.76 -6.79
CA ARG A 165 -25.83 -16.98 -5.89
C ARG A 165 -24.71 -16.27 -6.66
N GLN A 166 -24.19 -16.83 -7.74
CA GLN A 166 -23.27 -16.14 -8.63
C GLN A 166 -23.95 -14.95 -9.32
N LYS A 167 -25.20 -15.13 -9.74
CA LYS A 167 -26.00 -14.04 -10.33
C LYS A 167 -26.37 -12.97 -9.30
N LEU A 168 -26.53 -13.32 -8.02
CA LEU A 168 -26.77 -12.35 -6.95
C LEU A 168 -25.59 -11.39 -6.72
N CYS A 169 -24.35 -11.84 -6.94
CA CYS A 169 -23.20 -10.93 -6.92
C CYS A 169 -23.27 -9.89 -8.04
N GLU A 170 -23.92 -10.22 -9.15
CA GLU A 170 -24.14 -9.32 -10.28
C GLU A 170 -25.39 -8.43 -10.09
N HIS A 171 -26.34 -8.90 -9.27
CA HIS A 171 -27.65 -8.25 -9.01
C HIS A 171 -27.92 -8.08 -7.51
N PRO A 172 -27.12 -7.27 -6.79
CA PRO A 172 -27.26 -7.07 -5.34
C PRO A 172 -28.63 -6.48 -4.93
N GLU A 173 -29.37 -5.86 -5.86
CA GLU A 173 -30.71 -5.34 -5.64
C GLU A 173 -31.73 -6.41 -5.24
N ILE A 174 -31.54 -7.68 -5.58
CA ILE A 174 -32.44 -8.78 -5.23
C ILE A 174 -32.46 -9.01 -3.70
N ILE A 175 -31.37 -8.69 -2.99
CA ILE A 175 -31.25 -8.83 -1.54
C ILE A 175 -31.98 -7.74 -0.79
N LEU A 176 -32.14 -6.58 -1.40
CA LEU A 176 -32.77 -5.41 -0.79
C LEU A 176 -34.28 -5.61 -0.51
N GLY A 177 -34.90 -6.68 -1.00
CA GLY A 177 -36.27 -7.05 -0.71
C GLY A 177 -36.54 -7.54 0.73
N SER A 178 -35.50 -8.01 1.43
CA SER A 178 -35.59 -8.46 2.83
C SER A 178 -35.30 -7.30 3.79
N LYS A 179 -36.22 -6.97 4.70
CA LYS A 179 -36.07 -5.88 5.69
C LYS A 179 -34.83 -6.11 6.60
N ASN A 180 -34.55 -7.35 6.97
CA ASN A 180 -33.43 -7.68 7.83
C ASN A 180 -32.10 -7.50 7.10
N LEU A 181 -32.00 -7.92 5.86
CA LEU A 181 -30.80 -7.77 5.04
C LEU A 181 -30.50 -6.31 4.74
N HIS A 182 -31.54 -5.51 4.48
CA HIS A 182 -31.39 -4.08 4.25
C HIS A 182 -30.79 -3.35 5.45
N ALA A 183 -31.21 -3.67 6.68
CA ALA A 183 -30.63 -3.07 7.88
C ALA A 183 -29.13 -3.41 8.05
N HIS A 184 -28.74 -4.63 7.73
CA HIS A 184 -27.32 -5.03 7.76
C HIS A 184 -26.49 -4.40 6.62
N GLU A 185 -27.05 -4.32 5.42
CA GLU A 185 -26.42 -3.63 4.30
C GLU A 185 -26.18 -2.16 4.64
N GLN A 186 -27.21 -1.48 5.16
CA GLN A 186 -27.08 -0.09 5.56
C GLN A 186 -25.99 0.11 6.62
N ARG A 187 -25.92 -0.78 7.62
CA ARG A 187 -24.86 -0.74 8.64
C ARG A 187 -23.47 -0.90 8.04
N LEU A 188 -23.26 -1.88 7.12
CA LEU A 188 -21.98 -2.04 6.43
C LEU A 188 -21.67 -0.81 5.57
N ARG A 189 -22.67 -0.24 4.90
CA ARG A 189 -22.52 0.96 4.09
C ARG A 189 -22.09 2.18 4.94
N GLU A 190 -22.60 2.30 6.16
CA GLU A 190 -22.19 3.34 7.10
C GLU A 190 -20.72 3.19 7.56
N LEU A 191 -20.23 1.95 7.67
CA LEU A 191 -18.84 1.65 8.03
C LEU A 191 -17.84 1.85 6.88
N CYS A 192 -18.32 2.04 5.65
CA CYS A 192 -17.48 2.46 4.55
C CYS A 192 -16.95 3.87 4.80
N PHE A 193 -15.64 4.03 4.86
CA PHE A 193 -14.98 5.32 5.06
C PHE A 193 -15.09 6.23 3.84
N TRP A 194 -15.14 5.63 2.67
CA TRP A 194 -15.03 6.31 1.39
C TRP A 194 -16.33 7.04 1.02
N ARG A 195 -16.26 8.37 1.00
CA ARG A 195 -17.34 9.27 0.61
C ARG A 195 -16.87 10.14 -0.56
N ARG A 196 -17.80 10.78 -1.25
CA ARG A 196 -17.45 11.82 -2.23
C ARG A 196 -16.64 12.92 -1.57
N GLY A 197 -15.53 13.35 -2.19
CA GLY A 197 -14.75 14.48 -1.72
C GLY A 197 -13.25 14.32 -1.95
N ARG A 198 -12.51 15.29 -1.45
CA ARG A 198 -11.05 15.31 -1.48
C ARG A 198 -10.48 14.67 -0.23
N TYR A 199 -9.39 13.94 -0.44
CA TYR A 199 -8.67 13.23 0.61
C TYR A 199 -7.19 13.59 0.57
N ASN A 200 -6.61 13.71 1.74
CA ASN A 200 -5.17 13.82 1.94
C ASN A 200 -4.65 12.46 2.41
N LEU A 201 -3.61 11.96 1.75
CA LEU A 201 -2.92 10.71 2.06
C LEU A 201 -1.49 11.04 2.45
N SER A 202 -1.11 10.74 3.69
CA SER A 202 0.28 10.80 4.15
C SER A 202 0.85 9.39 4.21
N ILE A 203 2.01 9.17 3.60
CA ILE A 203 2.80 7.94 3.69
C ILE A 203 4.04 8.23 4.50
N LYS A 204 4.18 7.54 5.63
CA LYS A 204 5.29 7.71 6.56
C LYS A 204 6.14 6.45 6.61
N LEU A 205 7.41 6.58 6.27
CA LEU A 205 8.41 5.53 6.37
C LEU A 205 9.17 5.67 7.70
N LEU A 206 9.26 4.59 8.46
CA LEU A 206 10.02 4.54 9.70
C LEU A 206 11.29 3.71 9.47
N PHE A 207 12.43 4.32 9.74
CA PHE A 207 13.74 3.71 9.57
C PHE A 207 14.37 3.31 10.89
N ASP A 208 15.49 2.58 10.82
CA ASP A 208 16.37 2.41 11.95
C ASP A 208 16.82 3.76 12.53
N ALA A 209 17.13 3.77 13.83
CA ALA A 209 17.51 4.98 14.58
C ALA A 209 16.42 6.07 14.66
N ASN A 210 15.13 5.67 14.67
CA ASN A 210 13.97 6.56 14.84
C ASN A 210 13.88 7.70 13.81
N ARG A 211 14.48 7.51 12.63
CA ARG A 211 14.32 8.46 11.53
C ARG A 211 13.01 8.19 10.82
N THR A 212 12.37 9.25 10.36
CA THR A 212 11.14 9.20 9.61
C THR A 212 11.28 9.98 8.31
N PHE A 213 10.59 9.51 7.29
CA PHE A 213 10.37 10.24 6.05
C PHE A 213 8.87 10.22 5.79
N GLU A 214 8.31 11.36 5.46
CA GLU A 214 6.88 11.51 5.21
C GLU A 214 6.66 12.17 3.85
N LYS A 215 5.66 11.70 3.11
CA LYS A 215 5.27 12.26 1.83
C LYS A 215 3.76 12.34 1.73
N ASN A 216 3.29 13.52 1.32
CA ASN A 216 1.89 13.85 1.30
C ASN A 216 1.35 13.90 -0.13
N TYR A 217 0.16 13.36 -0.30
CA TYR A 217 -0.57 13.27 -1.55
C TYR A 217 -2.02 13.69 -1.36
N CYS A 218 -2.68 14.05 -2.43
CA CYS A 218 -4.12 14.23 -2.43
C CYS A 218 -4.76 13.51 -3.62
N PHE A 219 -6.02 13.12 -3.44
CA PHE A 219 -6.85 12.53 -4.47
C PHE A 219 -8.31 12.90 -4.27
N ASN A 220 -9.11 12.80 -5.32
CA ASN A 220 -10.54 13.08 -5.28
C ASN A 220 -11.35 11.81 -5.57
N LEU A 221 -12.41 11.58 -4.79
CA LEU A 221 -13.45 10.61 -5.12
C LEU A 221 -14.70 11.32 -5.64
N SER A 222 -15.13 10.95 -6.83
CA SER A 222 -16.41 11.39 -7.38
C SER A 222 -17.60 10.78 -6.62
N ALA A 223 -18.79 11.28 -6.83
CA ALA A 223 -20.00 10.70 -6.25
C ALA A 223 -20.22 9.26 -6.72
N GLU A 224 -19.99 9.00 -8.02
CA GLU A 224 -20.11 7.68 -8.63
C GLU A 224 -19.11 6.67 -8.07
N GLU A 225 -17.85 7.08 -7.93
CA GLU A 225 -16.79 6.22 -7.36
C GLU A 225 -17.07 5.88 -5.88
N ALA A 226 -17.51 6.86 -5.09
CA ALA A 226 -17.88 6.64 -3.71
C ALA A 226 -19.09 5.70 -3.59
N GLU A 227 -20.09 5.87 -4.44
CA GLU A 227 -21.26 5.00 -4.50
C GLU A 227 -20.88 3.58 -4.89
N ARG A 228 -19.99 3.40 -5.87
CA ARG A 228 -19.44 2.10 -6.29
C ARG A 228 -18.76 1.38 -5.13
N LEU A 229 -17.95 2.06 -4.33
CA LEU A 229 -17.32 1.49 -3.14
C LEU A 229 -18.34 1.13 -2.06
N GLN A 230 -19.34 1.99 -1.84
CA GLN A 230 -20.38 1.76 -0.85
C GLN A 230 -21.36 0.63 -1.24
N SER A 231 -21.61 0.44 -2.53
CA SER A 231 -22.45 -0.66 -3.04
C SER A 231 -21.83 -2.03 -2.77
N ASN A 232 -20.54 -2.11 -2.50
CA ASN A 232 -19.90 -3.33 -2.02
C ASN A 232 -20.50 -3.84 -0.70
N ALA A 233 -21.18 -3.00 0.10
CA ALA A 233 -21.86 -3.42 1.31
C ALA A 233 -22.86 -4.56 1.05
N ALA A 234 -23.66 -4.49 -0.02
CA ALA A 234 -24.57 -5.55 -0.42
C ALA A 234 -23.81 -6.83 -0.81
N LYS A 235 -22.71 -6.69 -1.55
CA LYS A 235 -21.84 -7.81 -1.94
C LYS A 235 -21.20 -8.49 -0.73
N LEU A 236 -20.84 -7.71 0.30
CA LEU A 236 -20.27 -8.23 1.56
C LEU A 236 -21.26 -9.07 2.36
N LEU A 237 -22.55 -8.76 2.32
CA LEU A 237 -23.60 -9.60 2.92
C LEU A 237 -23.62 -11.00 2.29
N LEU A 238 -23.53 -11.07 0.99
CA LEU A 238 -23.49 -12.33 0.25
C LEU A 238 -22.25 -13.14 0.57
N CYS A 239 -21.12 -12.46 0.74
CA CYS A 239 -19.84 -13.09 1.02
C CYS A 239 -19.75 -13.71 2.42
N GLY A 240 -20.31 -13.03 3.43
CA GLY A 240 -20.35 -13.53 4.80
C GLY A 240 -21.19 -14.79 4.96
N SER A 241 -22.11 -15.02 4.02
CA SER A 241 -23.03 -16.17 4.03
C SER A 241 -22.50 -17.39 3.30
N CYS A 242 -21.48 -17.25 2.46
CA CYS A 242 -20.90 -18.36 1.69
C CYS A 242 -19.70 -18.96 2.44
N SER A 243 -19.95 -19.98 3.27
CA SER A 243 -18.93 -20.70 4.04
C SER A 243 -18.10 -21.71 3.20
N THR A 244 -18.09 -21.61 1.89
CA THR A 244 -17.32 -22.51 1.03
C THR A 244 -15.93 -21.97 0.72
N ASN A 245 -14.92 -22.85 0.77
CA ASN A 245 -13.50 -22.62 0.60
C ASN A 245 -13.06 -21.96 -0.74
N ALA A 246 -13.95 -21.77 -1.68
CA ALA A 246 -13.74 -20.94 -2.85
C ALA A 246 -14.35 -19.57 -2.56
N ASN A 247 -13.51 -18.57 -2.40
CA ASN A 247 -13.91 -17.21 -2.06
C ASN A 247 -14.27 -16.41 -3.34
N PRO A 248 -15.43 -16.67 -4.00
CA PRO A 248 -15.82 -15.96 -5.22
C PRO A 248 -16.14 -14.50 -4.94
N ALA A 249 -16.34 -14.17 -3.69
CA ALA A 249 -16.79 -12.87 -3.26
C ALA A 249 -15.69 -11.81 -3.15
N ALA A 250 -14.44 -12.20 -2.93
CA ALA A 250 -13.31 -11.27 -3.06
C ALA A 250 -13.19 -10.72 -4.49
N SER A 251 -13.65 -11.50 -5.48
CA SER A 251 -13.67 -11.09 -6.90
C SER A 251 -14.85 -10.18 -7.28
N CYS A 252 -15.90 -10.13 -6.45
CA CYS A 252 -17.11 -9.35 -6.74
C CYS A 252 -17.04 -7.90 -6.23
N CYS A 253 -16.20 -7.61 -5.23
CA CYS A 253 -16.07 -6.24 -4.72
C CYS A 253 -15.38 -5.35 -5.75
N GLU A 254 -15.98 -4.23 -6.03
CA GLU A 254 -15.41 -3.23 -6.91
C GLU A 254 -14.34 -2.41 -6.19
N PHE A 255 -13.39 -1.93 -6.95
CA PHE A 255 -12.34 -1.04 -6.48
C PHE A 255 -12.25 0.19 -7.38
N VAL A 256 -11.64 1.24 -6.86
CA VAL A 256 -11.42 2.49 -7.57
C VAL A 256 -9.93 2.76 -7.65
N SER A 257 -9.40 2.92 -8.85
CA SER A 257 -8.01 3.32 -9.08
C SER A 257 -7.93 4.81 -9.32
N LYS A 258 -6.97 5.48 -8.68
CA LYS A 258 -6.82 6.94 -8.70
C LYS A 258 -5.41 7.34 -9.08
N ASP A 259 -5.36 8.42 -9.83
CA ASP A 259 -4.16 9.25 -9.90
C ASP A 259 -4.07 10.09 -8.62
N ILE A 260 -2.86 10.43 -8.24
CA ILE A 260 -2.57 11.21 -7.04
C ILE A 260 -1.82 12.48 -7.44
N GLU A 261 -2.10 13.54 -6.72
CA GLU A 261 -1.36 14.80 -6.83
C GLU A 261 -0.46 14.93 -5.60
N LYS A 262 0.75 15.46 -5.79
CA LYS A 262 1.60 15.82 -4.65
C LYS A 262 0.94 16.99 -3.94
N SER A 263 0.73 16.86 -2.64
CA SER A 263 0.30 17.99 -1.85
C SER A 263 1.40 19.05 -1.88
N ALA A 264 1.05 20.30 -2.17
CA ALA A 264 1.99 21.40 -2.02
C ALA A 264 2.44 21.46 -0.55
N GLU A 265 3.76 21.47 -0.34
CA GLU A 265 4.38 21.62 0.97
C GLU A 265 4.05 22.99 1.59
#